data_905718a027197017a460f6aac16d7dfe
#
_entry.id   905718a027197017a460f6aac16d7dfe
#
_cell.length_a   1.000
_cell.length_b   1.000
_cell.length_c   1.000
_cell.angle_alpha   90.00
_cell.angle_beta   90.00
_cell.angle_gamma   90.00
#
_symmetry.space_group_name_H-M   'P 1'
#
loop_
_entity.id
_entity.type
_entity.pdbx_description
1 polymer ?
#
loop_
_entity_poly.entity_id
_entity_poly.type
_entity_poly.pdbx_seq_one_letter_code
_entity_poly.pdbx_strand_id
1 'polypeptide(L)'
;WDDVVRVHLYGTFFCTHHAGRLFRQQRGGRIINTSSAAGLGVSGMSNYSAAKEGIVGFTRSVARDLGRYGVTCNAIRPRAGTRMTLTPEMQASTARAQAMGISGGVFSREMEHERLKPEEVAPFVVYLATDEASGINGCVFFVAGGEIALFPEPAPVKTLYKEGQWSLEELMDTVPRTLSAGLINPAPPPPTP
;
A
#
# COMPACT_ATOMS: atom_id res chain seq x y z
N TRP A 1 4.11 13.93 13.07
CA TRP A 1 4.11 13.73 11.63
C TRP A 1 5.51 13.34 11.15
N ASP A 2 6.50 14.19 11.37
CA ASP A 2 7.84 14.07 10.81
C ASP A 2 8.57 12.81 11.23
N ASP A 3 8.48 12.42 12.50
CA ASP A 3 9.13 11.21 13.00
C ASP A 3 8.64 9.94 12.27
N VAL A 4 7.34 9.86 12.01
CA VAL A 4 6.77 8.73 11.26
C VAL A 4 7.29 8.70 9.82
N VAL A 5 7.30 9.85 9.14
CA VAL A 5 7.82 9.96 7.77
C VAL A 5 9.33 9.65 7.73
N ARG A 6 10.10 10.19 8.68
CA ARG A 6 11.55 9.95 8.78
C ARG A 6 11.86 8.47 9.01
N VAL A 7 11.20 7.84 9.97
CA VAL A 7 11.46 6.43 10.28
C VAL A 7 11.08 5.52 9.11
N HIS A 8 9.86 5.70 8.57
CA HIS A 8 9.35 4.76 7.58
C HIS A 8 9.80 5.07 6.15
N LEU A 9 9.58 6.30 5.67
CA LEU A 9 9.85 6.63 4.26
C LEU A 9 11.33 6.96 4.04
N TYR A 10 11.91 7.85 4.84
CA TYR A 10 13.34 8.15 4.72
C TYR A 10 14.22 6.95 5.06
N GLY A 11 13.87 6.15 6.08
CA GLY A 11 14.60 4.92 6.41
C GLY A 11 14.65 3.96 5.22
N THR A 12 13.50 3.73 4.57
CA THR A 12 13.43 2.92 3.34
C THR A 12 14.27 3.53 2.22
N PHE A 13 14.18 4.85 2.01
CA PHE A 13 14.97 5.55 1.00
C PHE A 13 16.47 5.37 1.23
N PHE A 14 16.98 5.63 2.43
CA PHE A 14 18.41 5.54 2.71
C PHE A 14 18.96 4.12 2.51
N CYS A 15 18.28 3.11 3.03
CA CYS A 15 18.68 1.72 2.83
C CYS A 15 18.68 1.35 1.33
N THR A 16 17.62 1.70 0.62
CA THR A 16 17.49 1.42 -0.82
C THR A 16 18.52 2.17 -1.65
N HIS A 17 18.81 3.44 -1.30
CA HIS A 17 19.83 4.24 -2.00
C HIS A 17 21.21 3.60 -1.92
N HIS A 18 21.64 3.19 -0.72
CA HIS A 18 22.96 2.58 -0.55
C HIS A 18 23.03 1.19 -1.19
N ALA A 19 22.02 0.33 -0.98
CA ALA A 19 21.96 -0.98 -1.59
C ALA A 19 21.91 -0.89 -3.12
N GLY A 20 21.09 0.02 -3.66
CA GLY A 20 20.92 0.20 -5.11
C GLY A 20 22.21 0.61 -5.83
N ARG A 21 23.08 1.39 -5.18
CA ARG A 21 24.43 1.71 -5.74
C ARG A 21 25.29 0.46 -5.89
N LEU A 22 25.31 -0.40 -4.88
CA LEU A 22 26.05 -1.66 -4.91
C LEU A 22 25.46 -2.65 -5.92
N PHE A 23 24.14 -2.83 -5.89
CA PHE A 23 23.44 -3.74 -6.78
C PHE A 23 23.56 -3.35 -8.26
N ARG A 24 23.58 -2.04 -8.55
CA ARG A 24 23.86 -1.54 -9.89
C ARG A 24 25.25 -1.95 -10.38
N GLN A 25 26.27 -1.90 -9.52
CA GLN A 25 27.64 -2.34 -9.85
C GLN A 25 27.73 -3.85 -10.01
N GLN A 26 27.06 -4.60 -9.13
CA GLN A 26 27.00 -6.05 -9.14
C GLN A 26 26.17 -6.61 -10.31
N ARG A 27 25.35 -5.79 -10.96
CA ARG A 27 24.41 -6.21 -12.01
C ARG A 27 23.39 -7.24 -11.51
N GLY A 28 22.94 -7.09 -10.29
CA GLY A 28 21.97 -7.97 -9.65
C GLY A 28 21.70 -7.58 -8.21
N GLY A 29 20.52 -7.89 -7.71
CA GLY A 29 20.10 -7.64 -6.32
C GLY A 29 18.59 -7.74 -6.15
N ARG A 30 18.16 -7.87 -4.91
CA ARG A 30 16.75 -7.98 -4.53
C ARG A 30 16.44 -6.96 -3.43
N ILE A 31 15.49 -6.08 -3.68
CA ILE A 31 14.99 -5.09 -2.72
C ILE A 31 13.55 -5.45 -2.38
N ILE A 32 13.27 -5.65 -1.10
CA ILE A 32 11.91 -5.93 -0.62
C ILE A 32 11.57 -4.90 0.45
N ASN A 33 10.74 -3.93 0.09
CA ASN A 33 10.33 -2.85 0.97
C ASN A 33 9.08 -3.23 1.77
N THR A 34 9.03 -2.81 3.03
CA THR A 34 7.89 -3.07 3.89
C THR A 34 6.95 -1.87 3.94
N SER A 35 5.87 -1.92 3.17
CA SER A 35 4.73 -1.02 3.24
C SER A 35 3.74 -1.47 4.34
N SER A 36 2.49 -1.18 4.18
CA SER A 36 1.39 -1.62 5.04
C SER A 36 0.07 -1.56 4.30
N ALA A 37 -0.88 -2.38 4.71
CA ALA A 37 -2.27 -2.23 4.33
C ALA A 37 -2.85 -0.85 4.72
N ALA A 38 -2.37 -0.28 5.81
CA ALA A 38 -2.75 1.07 6.25
C ALA A 38 -2.34 2.18 5.26
N GLY A 39 -1.44 1.90 4.31
CA GLY A 39 -1.13 2.81 3.19
C GLY A 39 -2.36 3.13 2.33
N LEU A 40 -3.34 2.23 2.28
CA LEU A 40 -4.61 2.44 1.54
C LEU A 40 -5.56 3.43 2.22
N GLY A 41 -5.19 3.92 3.39
CA GLY A 41 -5.95 4.88 4.18
C GLY A 41 -6.61 4.24 5.42
N VAL A 42 -6.22 4.73 6.58
CA VAL A 42 -6.84 4.38 7.87
C VAL A 42 -7.15 5.66 8.64
N SER A 43 -8.36 5.76 9.15
CA SER A 43 -8.80 6.90 9.96
C SER A 43 -7.87 7.12 11.16
N GLY A 44 -7.44 8.37 11.36
CA GLY A 44 -6.53 8.75 12.45
C GLY A 44 -5.05 8.42 12.23
N MET A 45 -4.67 7.82 11.08
CA MET A 45 -3.29 7.41 10.78
C MET A 45 -2.73 8.05 9.50
N SER A 46 -3.10 9.29 9.20
CA SER A 46 -2.74 9.94 7.92
C SER A 46 -1.24 10.03 7.67
N ASN A 47 -0.42 10.27 8.70
CA ASN A 47 1.05 10.29 8.60
C ASN A 47 1.62 8.91 8.25
N TYR A 48 1.13 7.87 8.92
CA TYR A 48 1.57 6.49 8.67
C TYR A 48 1.09 5.99 7.31
N SER A 49 -0.17 6.27 6.95
CA SER A 49 -0.73 5.93 5.64
C SER A 49 0.05 6.61 4.52
N ALA A 50 0.35 7.91 4.66
CA ALA A 50 1.14 8.65 3.68
C ALA A 50 2.56 8.07 3.52
N ALA A 51 3.25 7.77 4.64
CA ALA A 51 4.58 7.19 4.60
C ALA A 51 4.59 5.79 3.96
N LYS A 52 3.63 4.94 4.30
CA LYS A 52 3.55 3.57 3.80
C LYS A 52 3.10 3.50 2.33
N GLU A 53 2.20 4.39 1.88
CA GLU A 53 1.88 4.47 0.46
C GLU A 53 3.00 5.14 -0.34
N GLY A 54 3.71 6.10 0.24
CA GLY A 54 4.94 6.67 -0.32
C GLY A 54 6.01 5.60 -0.61
N ILE A 55 6.16 4.58 0.26
CA ILE A 55 7.04 3.44 0.01
C ILE A 55 6.62 2.65 -1.22
N VAL A 56 5.33 2.52 -1.50
CA VAL A 56 4.84 1.81 -2.70
C VAL A 56 5.20 2.56 -3.97
N GLY A 57 4.92 3.87 -4.03
CA GLY A 57 5.32 4.71 -5.15
C GLY A 57 6.84 4.71 -5.37
N PHE A 58 7.60 4.81 -4.28
CA PHE A 58 9.06 4.73 -4.29
C PHE A 58 9.54 3.37 -4.83
N THR A 59 8.97 2.26 -4.37
CA THR A 59 9.29 0.90 -4.84
C THR A 59 9.11 0.76 -6.35
N ARG A 60 7.97 1.24 -6.89
CA ARG A 60 7.70 1.20 -8.33
C ARG A 60 8.69 2.02 -9.14
N SER A 61 9.11 3.18 -8.64
CA SER A 61 10.11 4.02 -9.28
C SER A 61 11.48 3.31 -9.32
N VAL A 62 11.94 2.82 -8.16
CA VAL A 62 13.21 2.09 -8.04
C VAL A 62 13.24 0.85 -8.92
N ALA A 63 12.12 0.12 -9.02
CA ALA A 63 12.01 -1.05 -9.90
C ALA A 63 12.26 -0.70 -11.37
N ARG A 64 11.74 0.45 -11.84
CA ARG A 64 11.97 0.95 -13.20
C ARG A 64 13.41 1.44 -13.41
N ASP A 65 13.97 2.15 -12.42
CA ASP A 65 15.32 2.69 -12.50
C ASP A 65 16.40 1.61 -12.52
N LEU A 66 16.25 0.58 -11.68
CA LEU A 66 17.27 -0.43 -11.46
C LEU A 66 17.03 -1.75 -12.22
N GLY A 67 15.85 -1.97 -12.78
CA GLY A 67 15.51 -3.22 -13.49
C GLY A 67 16.48 -3.56 -14.62
N ARG A 68 16.95 -2.57 -15.40
CA ARG A 68 17.96 -2.75 -16.46
C ARG A 68 19.33 -3.25 -15.96
N TYR A 69 19.54 -3.24 -14.65
CA TYR A 69 20.76 -3.75 -14.02
C TYR A 69 20.54 -5.15 -13.39
N GLY A 70 19.41 -5.80 -13.63
CA GLY A 70 19.08 -7.09 -13.04
C GLY A 70 18.62 -7.01 -11.57
N VAL A 71 18.27 -5.81 -11.10
CA VAL A 71 17.81 -5.60 -9.73
C VAL A 71 16.27 -5.57 -9.70
N THR A 72 15.67 -6.33 -8.81
CA THR A 72 14.23 -6.22 -8.55
C THR A 72 13.96 -5.42 -7.28
N CYS A 73 12.85 -4.67 -7.29
CA CYS A 73 12.37 -3.93 -6.14
C CYS A 73 10.87 -4.15 -5.98
N ASN A 74 10.46 -4.82 -4.91
CA ASN A 74 9.06 -5.14 -4.62
C ASN A 74 8.67 -4.64 -3.24
N ALA A 75 7.39 -4.54 -2.97
CA ALA A 75 6.87 -4.17 -1.65
C ALA A 75 5.93 -5.23 -1.10
N ILE A 76 5.96 -5.41 0.21
CA ILE A 76 4.97 -6.19 0.94
C ILE A 76 4.11 -5.29 1.83
N ARG A 77 2.85 -5.68 2.03
CA ARG A 77 1.90 -5.15 3.01
C ARG A 77 1.60 -6.26 4.01
N PRO A 78 2.49 -6.49 5.00
CA PRO A 78 2.31 -7.59 5.94
C PRO A 78 1.22 -7.30 6.95
N ARG A 79 0.58 -8.36 7.46
CA ARG A 79 -0.30 -8.32 8.62
C ARG A 79 0.03 -9.46 9.55
N ALA A 80 0.26 -9.14 10.82
CA ALA A 80 0.54 -10.14 11.86
C ALA A 80 0.09 -9.62 13.22
N GLY A 81 -0.26 -10.54 14.11
CA GLY A 81 -0.50 -10.28 15.52
C GLY A 81 0.85 -10.08 16.22
N THR A 82 1.13 -8.88 16.66
CA THR A 82 2.38 -8.52 17.34
C THR A 82 2.07 -7.67 18.56
N ARG A 83 3.04 -7.51 19.45
CA ARG A 83 2.93 -6.58 20.58
C ARG A 83 2.55 -5.15 20.19
N MET A 84 2.74 -4.76 18.92
CA MET A 84 2.37 -3.44 18.41
C MET A 84 0.93 -3.38 17.88
N THR A 85 0.40 -4.49 17.40
CA THR A 85 -0.94 -4.56 16.81
C THR A 85 -2.01 -5.05 17.78
N LEU A 86 -1.60 -5.67 18.89
CA LEU A 86 -2.47 -6.23 19.91
C LEU A 86 -2.55 -5.35 21.17
N THR A 87 -2.24 -4.05 21.08
CA THR A 87 -2.37 -3.13 22.23
C THR A 87 -3.83 -2.77 22.48
N PRO A 88 -4.20 -2.47 23.75
CA PRO A 88 -5.55 -2.03 24.08
C PRO A 88 -5.99 -0.78 23.29
N GLU A 89 -5.05 0.14 23.01
CA GLU A 89 -5.30 1.36 22.25
C GLU A 89 -5.65 1.06 20.79
N MET A 90 -4.95 0.10 20.17
CA MET A 90 -5.24 -0.34 18.80
C MET A 90 -6.59 -1.06 18.72
N GLN A 91 -6.89 -1.93 19.68
CA GLN A 91 -8.19 -2.59 19.77
C GLN A 91 -9.33 -1.59 19.94
N ALA A 92 -9.17 -0.61 20.84
CA ALA A 92 -10.15 0.46 21.05
C ALA A 92 -10.31 1.37 19.81
N SER A 93 -9.22 1.62 19.07
CA SER A 93 -9.27 2.39 17.82
C SER A 93 -10.04 1.63 16.74
N THR A 94 -9.78 0.33 16.59
CA THR A 94 -10.49 -0.54 15.65
C THR A 94 -11.97 -0.63 15.97
N ALA A 95 -12.32 -0.82 17.25
CA ALA A 95 -13.71 -0.88 17.69
C ALA A 95 -14.45 0.45 17.42
N ARG A 96 -13.80 1.59 17.64
CA ARG A 96 -14.38 2.91 17.32
C ARG A 96 -14.60 3.09 15.82
N ALA A 97 -13.65 2.70 14.98
CA ALA A 97 -13.81 2.77 13.53
C ALA A 97 -14.98 1.91 13.06
N GLN A 98 -15.11 0.68 13.57
CA GLN A 98 -16.23 -0.21 13.27
C GLN A 98 -17.58 0.39 13.71
N ALA A 99 -17.65 0.97 14.91
CA ALA A 99 -18.87 1.63 15.42
C ALA A 99 -19.28 2.85 14.56
N MET A 100 -18.34 3.49 13.89
CA MET A 100 -18.58 4.59 12.93
C MET A 100 -18.91 4.10 11.52
N GLY A 101 -19.04 2.78 11.28
CA GLY A 101 -19.26 2.22 9.96
C GLY A 101 -18.05 2.32 9.03
N ILE A 102 -16.88 2.63 9.56
CA ILE A 102 -15.63 2.69 8.80
C ILE A 102 -15.11 1.26 8.69
N SER A 103 -15.33 0.63 7.53
CA SER A 103 -14.83 -0.72 7.28
C SER A 103 -13.31 -0.74 7.23
N GLY A 104 -12.72 -1.69 7.94
CA GLY A 104 -11.26 -1.78 8.16
C GLY A 104 -10.43 -2.28 6.97
N GLY A 105 -10.91 -2.23 5.72
CA GLY A 105 -9.99 -2.49 4.62
C GLY A 105 -10.43 -3.43 3.51
N VAL A 106 -9.58 -3.50 2.52
CA VAL A 106 -9.69 -4.13 1.19
C VAL A 106 -9.51 -5.66 1.24
N PHE A 107 -9.45 -6.29 2.42
CA PHE A 107 -9.05 -7.69 2.51
C PHE A 107 -10.25 -8.64 2.45
N SER A 108 -10.08 -9.70 1.66
CA SER A 108 -11.09 -10.71 1.35
C SER A 108 -11.50 -11.60 2.53
N ARG A 109 -10.76 -11.57 3.63
CA ARG A 109 -11.03 -12.34 4.83
C ARG A 109 -10.92 -11.48 6.09
N GLU A 110 -11.95 -11.53 6.95
CA GLU A 110 -11.81 -11.12 8.36
C GLU A 110 -10.90 -12.15 9.07
N MET A 111 -9.62 -11.80 9.18
CA MET A 111 -8.68 -12.59 9.95
C MET A 111 -8.48 -11.97 11.33
N GLU A 112 -8.73 -12.73 12.36
CA GLU A 112 -8.44 -12.31 13.73
C GLU A 112 -6.93 -12.10 13.87
N HIS A 113 -6.50 -10.89 14.20
CA HIS A 113 -5.08 -10.52 14.32
C HIS A 113 -4.32 -11.46 15.26
N GLU A 114 -4.99 -11.96 16.30
CA GLU A 114 -4.40 -12.84 17.32
C GLU A 114 -3.94 -14.19 16.75
N ARG A 115 -4.51 -14.61 15.62
CA ARG A 115 -4.17 -15.87 14.96
C ARG A 115 -3.09 -15.75 13.90
N LEU A 116 -2.70 -14.52 13.53
CA LEU A 116 -1.72 -14.26 12.47
C LEU A 116 -0.32 -14.21 13.08
N LYS A 117 0.52 -15.19 12.77
CA LYS A 117 1.88 -15.27 13.29
C LYS A 117 2.85 -14.46 12.42
N PRO A 118 3.78 -13.68 13.01
CA PRO A 118 4.79 -12.96 12.25
C PRO A 118 5.64 -13.86 11.35
N GLU A 119 5.90 -15.09 11.78
CA GLU A 119 6.68 -16.10 11.06
C GLU A 119 6.06 -16.49 9.72
N GLU A 120 4.75 -16.31 9.55
CA GLU A 120 4.02 -16.64 8.31
C GLU A 120 4.28 -15.63 7.18
N VAL A 121 4.86 -14.46 7.50
CA VAL A 121 5.27 -13.46 6.51
C VAL A 121 6.62 -13.82 5.88
N ALA A 122 7.53 -14.40 6.64
CA ALA A 122 8.92 -14.62 6.25
C ALA A 122 9.12 -15.50 4.99
N PRO A 123 8.39 -16.61 4.79
CA PRO A 123 8.60 -17.48 3.62
C PRO A 123 8.44 -16.76 2.29
N PHE A 124 7.45 -15.87 2.16
CA PHE A 124 7.25 -15.11 0.92
C PHE A 124 8.32 -14.04 0.70
N VAL A 125 8.81 -13.42 1.78
CA VAL A 125 9.94 -12.48 1.70
C VAL A 125 11.20 -13.20 1.22
N VAL A 126 11.46 -14.39 1.75
CA VAL A 126 12.60 -15.23 1.31
C VAL A 126 12.43 -15.62 -0.16
N TYR A 127 11.24 -16.04 -0.58
CA TYR A 127 10.96 -16.34 -1.99
C TYR A 127 11.27 -15.15 -2.91
N LEU A 128 10.82 -13.94 -2.56
CA LEU A 128 11.11 -12.73 -3.35
C LEU A 128 12.62 -12.40 -3.42
N ALA A 129 13.43 -12.96 -2.53
CA ALA A 129 14.88 -12.79 -2.51
C ALA A 129 15.63 -13.82 -3.37
N THR A 130 14.94 -14.86 -3.86
CA THR A 130 15.55 -15.92 -4.70
C THR A 130 15.66 -15.53 -6.18
N ASP A 131 16.36 -16.32 -6.95
CA ASP A 131 16.48 -16.15 -8.39
C ASP A 131 15.21 -16.54 -9.14
N GLU A 132 14.41 -17.44 -8.61
CA GLU A 132 13.10 -17.83 -9.15
C GLU A 132 12.13 -16.64 -9.20
N ALA A 133 12.30 -15.65 -8.31
CA ALA A 133 11.50 -14.42 -8.30
C ALA A 133 12.08 -13.31 -9.19
N SER A 134 13.10 -13.57 -10.02
CA SER A 134 13.75 -12.56 -10.86
C SER A 134 12.82 -11.84 -11.85
N GLY A 135 11.71 -12.48 -12.23
CA GLY A 135 10.67 -11.89 -13.08
C GLY A 135 9.66 -11.01 -12.33
N ILE A 136 9.72 -10.96 -11.00
CA ILE A 136 8.80 -10.17 -10.17
C ILE A 136 9.46 -8.83 -9.82
N ASN A 137 8.97 -7.73 -10.41
CA ASN A 137 9.58 -6.41 -10.23
C ASN A 137 8.53 -5.29 -10.25
N GLY A 138 8.58 -4.39 -9.27
CA GLY A 138 7.63 -3.29 -9.10
C GLY A 138 6.30 -3.68 -8.46
N CYS A 139 6.18 -4.92 -8.03
CA CYS A 139 4.94 -5.49 -7.51
C CYS A 139 4.73 -5.19 -6.03
N VAL A 140 3.46 -5.21 -5.62
CA VAL A 140 3.03 -5.00 -4.23
C VAL A 140 2.18 -6.19 -3.80
N PHE A 141 2.54 -6.81 -2.68
CA PHE A 141 1.86 -8.00 -2.19
C PHE A 141 1.31 -7.81 -0.77
N PHE A 142 0.11 -8.26 -0.53
CA PHE A 142 -0.37 -8.53 0.83
C PHE A 142 0.14 -9.90 1.29
N VAL A 143 0.55 -10.01 2.56
CA VAL A 143 1.06 -11.27 3.12
C VAL A 143 0.60 -11.41 4.56
N ALA A 144 -0.21 -12.44 4.85
CA ALA A 144 -0.66 -12.74 6.21
C ALA A 144 -1.26 -14.15 6.31
N GLY A 145 -0.92 -14.91 7.33
CA GLY A 145 -1.65 -16.13 7.72
C GLY A 145 -1.88 -17.15 6.60
N GLY A 146 -0.91 -17.34 5.72
CA GLY A 146 -1.03 -18.22 4.55
C GLY A 146 -1.73 -17.59 3.35
N GLU A 147 -2.20 -16.33 3.44
CA GLU A 147 -2.71 -15.56 2.31
C GLU A 147 -1.60 -14.71 1.68
N ILE A 148 -1.45 -14.82 0.38
CA ILE A 148 -0.60 -13.96 -0.45
C ILE A 148 -1.46 -13.42 -1.57
N ALA A 149 -1.61 -12.08 -1.64
CA ALA A 149 -2.39 -11.43 -2.68
C ALA A 149 -1.57 -10.37 -3.42
N LEU A 150 -1.63 -10.38 -4.73
CA LEU A 150 -1.02 -9.35 -5.59
C LEU A 150 -1.96 -8.16 -5.73
N PHE A 151 -1.49 -6.96 -5.44
CA PHE A 151 -2.20 -5.73 -5.75
C PHE A 151 -2.06 -5.37 -7.23
N PRO A 152 -3.14 -4.90 -7.87
CA PRO A 152 -3.06 -4.42 -9.24
C PRO A 152 -2.22 -3.14 -9.34
N GLU A 153 -1.62 -2.90 -10.50
CA GLU A 153 -1.08 -1.58 -10.83
C GLU A 153 -2.22 -0.55 -10.95
N PRO A 154 -2.06 0.65 -10.38
CA PRO A 154 -3.05 1.69 -10.54
C PRO A 154 -3.23 2.09 -12.00
N ALA A 155 -4.47 2.05 -12.47
CA ALA A 155 -4.84 2.50 -13.81
C ALA A 155 -6.17 3.27 -13.73
N PRO A 156 -6.41 4.23 -14.65
CA PRO A 156 -7.72 4.86 -14.74
C PRO A 156 -8.80 3.83 -15.04
N VAL A 157 -9.83 3.76 -14.20
CA VAL A 157 -10.99 2.87 -14.40
C VAL A 157 -12.10 3.53 -15.22
N LYS A 158 -12.10 4.87 -15.25
CA LYS A 158 -13.01 5.69 -16.07
C LYS A 158 -12.24 6.90 -16.57
N THR A 159 -12.50 7.31 -17.80
CA THR A 159 -11.86 8.48 -18.42
C THR A 159 -12.90 9.31 -19.16
N LEU A 160 -12.88 10.60 -19.01
CA LEU A 160 -13.56 11.56 -19.87
C LEU A 160 -12.54 12.21 -20.79
N TYR A 161 -12.91 12.35 -22.04
CA TYR A 161 -12.10 13.07 -23.02
C TYR A 161 -12.98 14.07 -23.78
N LYS A 162 -12.43 15.23 -24.07
CA LYS A 162 -12.99 16.28 -24.90
C LYS A 162 -11.86 17.03 -25.57
N GLU A 163 -12.03 17.40 -26.81
CA GLU A 163 -11.13 18.35 -27.44
C GLU A 163 -11.36 19.75 -26.87
N GLY A 164 -10.28 20.41 -26.47
CA GLY A 164 -10.31 21.72 -25.81
C GLY A 164 -10.55 21.65 -24.29
N GLN A 165 -10.92 22.78 -23.72
CA GLN A 165 -11.05 22.96 -22.27
C GLN A 165 -12.48 22.64 -21.80
N TRP A 166 -12.60 21.96 -20.68
CA TRP A 166 -13.89 21.76 -19.99
C TRP A 166 -14.36 23.06 -19.33
N SER A 167 -15.65 23.43 -19.52
CA SER A 167 -16.29 24.44 -18.69
C SER A 167 -16.79 23.83 -17.38
N LEU A 168 -17.04 24.67 -16.39
CA LEU A 168 -17.61 24.21 -15.12
C LEU A 168 -19.00 23.58 -15.32
N GLU A 169 -19.82 24.20 -16.16
CA GLU A 169 -21.18 23.75 -16.46
C GLU A 169 -21.17 22.36 -17.12
N GLU A 170 -20.27 22.15 -18.09
CA GLU A 170 -20.10 20.84 -18.74
C GLU A 170 -19.68 19.78 -17.72
N LEU A 171 -18.76 20.10 -16.76
CA LEU A 171 -18.35 19.17 -15.73
C LEU A 171 -19.49 18.87 -14.76
N MET A 172 -20.26 19.88 -14.34
CA MET A 172 -21.42 19.70 -13.44
C MET A 172 -22.49 18.80 -14.05
N ASP A 173 -22.66 18.84 -15.36
CA ASP A 173 -23.59 17.96 -16.07
C ASP A 173 -23.02 16.55 -16.31
N THR A 174 -21.76 16.46 -16.72
CA THR A 174 -21.20 15.21 -17.25
C THR A 174 -20.61 14.29 -16.15
N VAL A 175 -19.89 14.86 -15.17
CA VAL A 175 -19.21 14.07 -14.12
C VAL A 175 -20.17 13.21 -13.30
N PRO A 176 -21.35 13.69 -12.84
CA PRO A 176 -22.27 12.87 -12.05
C PRO A 176 -22.76 11.62 -12.77
N ARG A 177 -22.92 11.70 -14.09
CA ARG A 177 -23.43 10.61 -14.92
C ARG A 177 -22.34 9.63 -15.38
N THR A 178 -21.08 10.01 -15.21
CA THR A 178 -19.93 9.27 -15.76
C THR A 178 -18.89 8.95 -14.70
N LEU A 179 -17.93 9.84 -14.41
CA LEU A 179 -16.81 9.56 -13.51
C LEU A 179 -17.27 9.22 -12.09
N SER A 180 -18.24 10.00 -11.55
CA SER A 180 -18.68 9.77 -10.18
C SER A 180 -19.87 8.80 -10.05
N ALA A 181 -20.46 8.36 -11.17
CA ALA A 181 -21.53 7.37 -11.13
C ALA A 181 -21.04 6.06 -10.46
N GLY A 182 -21.72 5.67 -9.39
CA GLY A 182 -21.39 4.47 -8.62
C GLY A 182 -20.19 4.60 -7.67
N LEU A 183 -19.64 5.80 -7.46
CA LEU A 183 -18.65 6.02 -6.41
C LEU A 183 -19.33 5.91 -5.04
N ILE A 184 -18.65 5.22 -4.12
CA ILE A 184 -19.08 5.10 -2.73
C ILE A 184 -18.23 6.05 -1.88
N ASN A 185 -18.88 6.91 -1.10
CA ASN A 185 -18.18 7.72 -0.09
C ASN A 185 -17.76 6.80 1.07
N PRO A 186 -16.46 6.64 1.35
CA PRO A 186 -15.98 5.75 2.41
C PRO A 186 -16.32 6.26 3.83
N ALA A 187 -16.71 7.52 3.98
CA ALA A 187 -17.07 8.13 5.25
C ALA A 187 -18.22 9.14 5.03
N PRO A 188 -19.44 8.67 4.74
CA PRO A 188 -20.57 9.57 4.55
C PRO A 188 -20.88 10.32 5.85
N PRO A 189 -21.37 11.58 5.77
CA PRO A 189 -21.84 12.29 6.95
C PRO A 189 -22.99 11.50 7.62
N PRO A 190 -23.16 11.62 8.94
CA PRO A 190 -24.30 11.00 9.61
C PRO A 190 -25.61 11.50 8.97
N PRO A 191 -26.68 10.69 8.97
CA PRO A 191 -27.97 11.12 8.47
C PRO A 191 -28.38 12.40 9.22
N THR A 192 -28.89 13.37 8.49
CA THR A 192 -29.44 14.61 9.08
C THR A 192 -30.58 14.25 10.03
N PRO A 193 -30.62 14.80 11.25
CA PRO A 193 -31.64 14.49 12.23
C PRO A 193 -33.05 14.89 11.76
#